data_0d7c29d38f5b0681e8a21e28526d2fdb
#
_entry.id   0d7c29d38f5b0681e8a21e28526d2fdb
#
_cell.length_a   1.000
_cell.length_b   1.000
_cell.length_c   1.000
_cell.angle_alpha   90.00
_cell.angle_beta   90.00
_cell.angle_gamma   90.00
#
_symmetry.space_group_name_H-M   'P 1'
#
loop_
_entity.id
_entity.type
_entity.pdbx_description
1 polymer ?
#
loop_
_entity_poly.entity_id
_entity_poly.type
_entity_poly.pdbx_seq_one_letter_code
_entity_poly.pdbx_strand_id
1 'polypeptide(L)'
;MNSDSQKVVLITGAARRIGAVMAQLFHQAGYRVVIHYNNSAAAADRLCEQLNSQRPESCLLIQSDLNDMAGLEKISQLIHSLGRLDVLINNASSFYPTPLQNCDDQQWNDLINSNLKGPFFLSQKLAPLLTKQQGSIVNISDMHARQALLNHPIYTIAKAGNIAMTKSLAKELGPDVRVNSVAPGAILWPENEEDDKVKQDSVLSKVPMGRLGTESDIAKTAFFLAVNATYMTGQTIAVDGGSSNSL
;
A
#
# COMPACT_ATOMS: atom_id res chain seq x y z
N MET A 1 12.08 -2.15 28.11
CA MET A 1 12.52 -1.22 27.04
C MET A 1 11.46 -0.13 26.99
N ASN A 2 11.85 1.17 27.07
CA ASN A 2 10.86 2.26 27.04
C ASN A 2 10.05 2.21 25.75
N SER A 3 8.72 2.23 25.87
CA SER A 3 7.77 2.23 24.73
C SER A 3 7.99 3.40 23.75
N ASP A 4 8.60 4.47 24.20
CA ASP A 4 8.91 5.68 23.41
C ASP A 4 10.02 5.52 22.36
N SER A 5 10.79 4.44 22.41
CA SER A 5 11.91 4.23 21.47
C SER A 5 11.57 3.34 20.27
N GLN A 6 10.43 2.63 20.31
CA GLN A 6 10.08 1.67 19.27
C GLN A 6 9.58 2.37 18.00
N LYS A 7 10.18 2.03 16.85
CA LYS A 7 9.74 2.56 15.55
C LYS A 7 8.32 2.12 15.23
N VAL A 8 7.55 3.00 14.61
CA VAL A 8 6.14 2.77 14.26
C VAL A 8 5.95 2.76 12.76
N VAL A 9 5.21 1.77 12.26
CA VAL A 9 4.73 1.70 10.88
C VAL A 9 3.21 1.65 10.84
N LEU A 10 2.61 2.49 10.00
CA LEU A 10 1.20 2.40 9.63
C LEU A 10 1.08 1.77 8.25
N ILE A 11 0.28 0.70 8.12
CA ILE A 11 0.03 0.04 6.83
C ILE A 11 -1.48 0.03 6.57
N THR A 12 -1.92 0.71 5.51
CA THR A 12 -3.32 0.71 5.14
C THR A 12 -3.69 -0.58 4.40
N GLY A 13 -4.90 -1.13 4.66
CA GLY A 13 -5.34 -2.38 4.06
C GLY A 13 -4.47 -3.59 4.45
N ALA A 14 -3.99 -3.62 5.70
CA ALA A 14 -2.98 -4.59 6.14
C ALA A 14 -3.55 -5.92 6.69
N ALA A 15 -4.87 -6.14 6.67
CA ALA A 15 -5.47 -7.33 7.26
C ALA A 15 -5.21 -8.63 6.48
N ARG A 16 -4.96 -8.56 5.17
CA ARG A 16 -4.81 -9.71 4.26
C ARG A 16 -3.76 -9.47 3.17
N ARG A 17 -3.39 -10.57 2.47
CA ARG A 17 -2.57 -10.56 1.25
C ARG A 17 -1.25 -9.77 1.44
N ILE A 18 -0.86 -8.94 0.50
CA ILE A 18 0.38 -8.14 0.51
C ILE A 18 0.52 -7.33 1.80
N GLY A 19 -0.57 -6.69 2.25
CA GLY A 19 -0.56 -5.87 3.46
C GLY A 19 -0.23 -6.65 4.72
N ALA A 20 -0.76 -7.88 4.85
CA ALA A 20 -0.47 -8.75 6.00
C ALA A 20 1.00 -9.23 6.00
N VAL A 21 1.55 -9.56 4.83
CA VAL A 21 2.96 -9.94 4.70
C VAL A 21 3.88 -8.76 5.02
N MET A 22 3.54 -7.55 4.59
CA MET A 22 4.27 -6.34 5.02
C MET A 22 4.20 -6.14 6.53
N ALA A 23 3.02 -6.28 7.15
CA ALA A 23 2.85 -6.15 8.59
C ALA A 23 3.77 -7.12 9.37
N GLN A 24 3.80 -8.40 8.94
CA GLN A 24 4.70 -9.40 9.53
C GLN A 24 6.17 -9.05 9.35
N LEU A 25 6.58 -8.59 8.17
CA LEU A 25 7.96 -8.23 7.88
C LEU A 25 8.43 -7.04 8.73
N PHE A 26 7.64 -5.99 8.84
CA PHE A 26 7.95 -4.85 9.71
C PHE A 26 7.96 -5.23 11.20
N HIS A 27 7.03 -6.09 11.60
CA HIS A 27 7.00 -6.61 12.97
C HIS A 27 8.27 -7.40 13.32
N GLN A 28 8.72 -8.31 12.43
CA GLN A 28 9.98 -9.06 12.57
C GLN A 28 11.20 -8.13 12.64
N ALA A 29 11.16 -6.99 11.94
CA ALA A 29 12.19 -5.95 11.99
C ALA A 29 12.12 -5.06 13.25
N GLY A 30 11.26 -5.38 14.21
CA GLY A 30 11.16 -4.67 15.50
C GLY A 30 10.21 -3.48 15.54
N TYR A 31 9.47 -3.19 14.47
CA TYR A 31 8.49 -2.09 14.46
C TYR A 31 7.25 -2.43 15.28
N ARG A 32 6.65 -1.41 15.89
CA ARG A 32 5.25 -1.43 16.29
C ARG A 32 4.42 -1.23 15.04
N VAL A 33 3.49 -2.15 14.77
CA VAL A 33 2.70 -2.16 13.54
C VAL A 33 1.29 -1.66 13.82
N VAL A 34 0.83 -0.66 13.09
CA VAL A 34 -0.56 -0.24 13.09
C VAL A 34 -1.22 -0.80 11.82
N ILE A 35 -2.10 -1.76 12.00
CA ILE A 35 -2.88 -2.40 10.94
C ILE A 35 -4.16 -1.60 10.74
N HIS A 36 -4.26 -0.91 9.59
CA HIS A 36 -5.54 -0.34 9.18
C HIS A 36 -6.31 -1.34 8.31
N TYR A 37 -7.63 -1.41 8.52
CA TYR A 37 -8.58 -2.18 7.71
C TYR A 37 -9.91 -1.45 7.61
N ASN A 38 -10.73 -1.79 6.58
CA ASN A 38 -12.12 -1.32 6.46
C ASN A 38 -13.09 -2.44 6.87
N ASN A 39 -13.20 -3.51 6.06
CA ASN A 39 -14.21 -4.55 6.23
C ASN A 39 -13.67 -5.89 6.75
N SER A 40 -12.35 -6.06 6.88
CA SER A 40 -11.70 -7.34 7.16
C SER A 40 -11.38 -7.53 8.65
N ALA A 41 -12.33 -7.25 9.56
CA ALA A 41 -12.12 -7.25 11.00
C ALA A 41 -11.53 -8.58 11.50
N ALA A 42 -12.18 -9.72 11.23
CA ALA A 42 -11.72 -11.02 11.72
C ALA A 42 -10.30 -11.41 11.25
N ALA A 43 -9.87 -10.95 10.06
CA ALA A 43 -8.52 -11.19 9.59
C ALA A 43 -7.52 -10.25 10.28
N ALA A 44 -7.91 -8.99 10.50
CA ALA A 44 -7.10 -8.02 11.22
C ALA A 44 -6.87 -8.44 12.68
N ASP A 45 -7.93 -8.91 13.36
CA ASP A 45 -7.88 -9.39 14.75
C ASP A 45 -6.90 -10.56 14.86
N ARG A 46 -7.06 -11.61 14.04
CA ARG A 46 -6.16 -12.77 14.03
C ARG A 46 -4.71 -12.40 13.81
N LEU A 47 -4.44 -11.50 12.83
CA LEU A 47 -3.08 -11.08 12.56
C LEU A 47 -2.49 -10.29 13.73
N CYS A 48 -3.26 -9.36 14.30
CA CYS A 48 -2.81 -8.56 15.43
C CYS A 48 -2.56 -9.43 16.69
N GLU A 49 -3.44 -10.38 16.99
CA GLU A 49 -3.24 -11.36 18.07
C GLU A 49 -1.96 -12.18 17.85
N GLN A 50 -1.74 -12.68 16.62
CA GLN A 50 -0.54 -13.41 16.25
C GLN A 50 0.72 -12.58 16.49
N LEU A 51 0.75 -11.31 16.07
CA LEU A 51 1.89 -10.43 16.25
C LEU A 51 2.12 -10.10 17.73
N ASN A 52 1.05 -9.83 18.47
CA ASN A 52 1.12 -9.53 19.91
C ASN A 52 1.50 -10.75 20.75
N SER A 53 1.19 -11.98 20.31
CA SER A 53 1.67 -13.20 21.00
C SER A 53 3.19 -13.37 20.89
N GLN A 54 3.81 -12.89 19.81
CA GLN A 54 5.26 -12.91 19.62
C GLN A 54 5.97 -11.78 20.37
N ARG A 55 5.33 -10.60 20.43
CA ARG A 55 5.84 -9.42 21.13
C ARG A 55 4.66 -8.59 21.65
N PRO A 56 4.43 -8.55 22.96
CA PRO A 56 3.31 -7.82 23.55
C PRO A 56 3.27 -6.34 23.13
N GLU A 57 2.06 -5.81 22.92
CA GLU A 57 1.80 -4.41 22.57
C GLU A 57 2.49 -3.89 21.30
N SER A 58 2.89 -4.80 20.43
CA SER A 58 3.62 -4.48 19.20
C SER A 58 2.73 -4.31 17.97
N CYS A 59 1.45 -4.63 18.09
CA CYS A 59 0.45 -4.45 17.03
C CYS A 59 -0.80 -3.76 17.55
N LEU A 60 -1.29 -2.78 16.80
CA LEU A 60 -2.53 -2.06 17.03
C LEU A 60 -3.42 -2.16 15.80
N LEU A 61 -4.73 -2.08 16.02
CA LEU A 61 -5.74 -2.08 14.97
C LEU A 61 -6.43 -0.71 14.86
N ILE A 62 -6.75 -0.32 13.65
CA ILE A 62 -7.61 0.82 13.36
C ILE A 62 -8.55 0.49 12.20
N GLN A 63 -9.85 0.49 12.48
CA GLN A 63 -10.88 0.39 11.45
C GLN A 63 -11.30 1.77 10.99
N SER A 64 -11.22 2.02 9.69
CA SER A 64 -11.82 3.22 9.09
C SER A 64 -12.03 3.03 7.59
N ASP A 65 -12.82 3.93 6.98
CA ASP A 65 -12.95 4.03 5.54
C ASP A 65 -12.03 5.15 5.02
N LEU A 66 -11.14 4.83 4.08
CA LEU A 66 -10.25 5.82 3.45
C LEU A 66 -10.99 6.71 2.43
N ASN A 67 -12.20 6.35 2.03
CA ASN A 67 -13.04 7.18 1.17
C ASN A 67 -13.62 8.39 1.91
N ASP A 68 -13.64 8.35 3.24
CA ASP A 68 -14.20 9.39 4.10
C ASP A 68 -13.09 10.17 4.83
N MET A 69 -13.22 11.50 4.81
CA MET A 69 -12.30 12.38 5.53
C MET A 69 -12.34 12.18 7.06
N ALA A 70 -13.49 11.80 7.62
CA ALA A 70 -13.60 11.44 9.04
C ALA A 70 -12.83 10.16 9.37
N GLY A 71 -12.82 9.18 8.46
CA GLY A 71 -12.01 7.97 8.57
C GLY A 71 -10.51 8.28 8.58
N LEU A 72 -10.05 9.20 7.72
CA LEU A 72 -8.66 9.66 7.70
C LEU A 72 -8.29 10.40 8.99
N GLU A 73 -9.21 11.21 9.51
CA GLU A 73 -9.01 11.92 10.78
C GLU A 73 -8.86 10.95 11.95
N LYS A 74 -9.70 9.91 12.01
CA LYS A 74 -9.61 8.85 13.01
C LYS A 74 -8.24 8.16 13.03
N ILE A 75 -7.70 7.83 11.85
CA ILE A 75 -6.35 7.27 11.73
C ILE A 75 -5.31 8.27 12.24
N SER A 76 -5.41 9.52 11.78
CA SER A 76 -4.48 10.59 12.14
C SER A 76 -4.43 10.78 13.66
N GLN A 77 -5.58 10.85 14.32
CA GLN A 77 -5.67 10.99 15.78
C GLN A 77 -4.99 9.84 16.53
N LEU A 78 -5.23 8.59 16.11
CA LEU A 78 -4.55 7.43 16.71
C LEU A 78 -3.02 7.56 16.56
N ILE A 79 -2.52 7.85 15.36
CA ILE A 79 -1.08 7.94 15.12
C ILE A 79 -0.45 9.11 15.89
N HIS A 80 -1.14 10.26 15.97
CA HIS A 80 -0.68 11.39 16.78
C HIS A 80 -0.65 11.06 18.28
N SER A 81 -1.60 10.26 18.79
CA SER A 81 -1.58 9.81 20.19
C SER A 81 -0.42 8.87 20.51
N LEU A 82 0.15 8.17 19.50
CA LEU A 82 1.39 7.40 19.66
C LEU A 82 2.65 8.29 19.69
N GLY A 83 2.54 9.54 19.24
CA GLY A 83 3.63 10.52 19.23
C GLY A 83 4.72 10.27 18.19
N ARG A 84 4.66 9.15 17.42
CA ARG A 84 5.71 8.73 16.50
C ARG A 84 5.15 8.01 15.27
N LEU A 85 5.75 8.31 14.11
CA LEU A 85 5.56 7.52 12.88
C LEU A 85 6.85 7.54 12.07
N ASP A 86 7.43 6.38 11.81
CA ASP A 86 8.65 6.24 11.01
C ASP A 86 8.35 5.85 9.56
N VAL A 87 7.28 5.07 9.33
CA VAL A 87 6.91 4.59 8.00
C VAL A 87 5.40 4.63 7.80
N LEU A 88 4.97 5.17 6.66
CA LEU A 88 3.61 5.06 6.15
C LEU A 88 3.61 4.19 4.88
N ILE A 89 2.83 3.11 4.87
CA ILE A 89 2.58 2.31 3.68
C ILE A 89 1.14 2.51 3.22
N ASN A 90 0.94 3.22 2.12
CA ASN A 90 -0.34 3.35 1.45
C ASN A 90 -0.58 2.12 0.56
N ASN A 91 -1.14 1.06 1.14
CA ASN A 91 -1.37 -0.21 0.46
C ASN A 91 -2.85 -0.49 0.15
N ALA A 92 -3.79 0.06 0.92
CA ALA A 92 -5.22 -0.13 0.66
C ALA A 92 -5.58 0.28 -0.77
N SER A 93 -6.45 -0.51 -1.42
CA SER A 93 -6.86 -0.30 -2.81
C SER A 93 -8.23 -0.93 -3.04
N SER A 94 -9.12 -0.23 -3.75
CA SER A 94 -10.29 -0.80 -4.40
C SER A 94 -9.92 -1.12 -5.85
N PHE A 95 -10.37 -2.28 -6.34
CA PHE A 95 -10.12 -2.73 -7.71
C PHE A 95 -11.32 -3.52 -8.23
N TYR A 96 -11.95 -3.02 -9.29
CA TYR A 96 -13.02 -3.68 -10.01
C TYR A 96 -13.21 -3.05 -11.40
N PRO A 97 -13.83 -3.77 -12.35
CA PRO A 97 -14.06 -3.25 -13.70
C PRO A 97 -15.03 -2.06 -13.72
N THR A 98 -14.70 -1.06 -14.53
CA THR A 98 -15.52 0.12 -14.82
C THR A 98 -15.52 0.36 -16.33
N PRO A 99 -16.24 -0.48 -17.14
CA PRO A 99 -16.31 -0.28 -18.59
C PRO A 99 -16.80 1.11 -18.92
N LEU A 100 -16.16 1.80 -19.86
CA LEU A 100 -16.38 3.23 -20.15
C LEU A 100 -17.86 3.59 -20.36
N GLN A 101 -18.63 2.69 -20.99
CA GLN A 101 -20.05 2.90 -21.28
C GLN A 101 -20.93 2.95 -20.01
N ASN A 102 -20.47 2.36 -18.92
CA ASN A 102 -21.23 2.17 -17.68
C ASN A 102 -20.56 2.83 -16.45
N CYS A 103 -19.53 3.66 -16.67
CA CYS A 103 -18.90 4.41 -15.60
C CYS A 103 -19.87 5.40 -14.98
N ASP A 104 -19.91 5.47 -13.67
CA ASP A 104 -20.71 6.43 -12.90
C ASP A 104 -19.87 7.18 -11.85
N ASP A 105 -20.48 8.21 -11.28
CA ASP A 105 -19.84 9.07 -10.27
C ASP A 105 -19.52 8.32 -8.97
N GLN A 106 -20.33 7.33 -8.59
CA GLN A 106 -20.09 6.52 -7.40
C GLN A 106 -18.82 5.67 -7.56
N GLN A 107 -18.66 5.02 -8.70
CA GLN A 107 -17.47 4.23 -9.06
C GLN A 107 -16.22 5.13 -9.13
N TRP A 108 -16.37 6.33 -9.72
CA TRP A 108 -15.32 7.34 -9.76
C TRP A 108 -14.86 7.72 -8.35
N ASN A 109 -15.80 8.10 -7.50
CA ASN A 109 -15.50 8.51 -6.13
C ASN A 109 -14.87 7.38 -5.32
N ASP A 110 -15.37 6.14 -5.40
CA ASP A 110 -14.81 5.00 -4.68
C ASP A 110 -13.36 4.70 -5.11
N LEU A 111 -13.11 4.59 -6.41
CA LEU A 111 -11.78 4.24 -6.92
C LEU A 111 -10.76 5.36 -6.77
N ILE A 112 -11.16 6.62 -6.98
CA ILE A 112 -10.27 7.77 -6.79
C ILE A 112 -10.00 8.01 -5.31
N ASN A 113 -11.02 7.93 -4.45
CA ASN A 113 -10.84 8.18 -3.03
C ASN A 113 -9.93 7.12 -2.38
N SER A 114 -10.19 5.84 -2.63
CA SER A 114 -9.41 4.75 -2.03
C SER A 114 -7.96 4.69 -2.53
N ASN A 115 -7.72 4.94 -3.83
CA ASN A 115 -6.42 4.72 -4.46
C ASN A 115 -5.53 5.97 -4.56
N LEU A 116 -6.10 7.18 -4.46
CA LEU A 116 -5.39 8.44 -4.68
C LEU A 116 -5.67 9.49 -3.60
N LYS A 117 -6.94 9.90 -3.43
CA LYS A 117 -7.30 10.99 -2.52
C LYS A 117 -7.03 10.64 -1.06
N GLY A 118 -7.46 9.47 -0.60
CA GLY A 118 -7.21 9.00 0.76
C GLY A 118 -5.72 8.91 1.09
N PRO A 119 -4.90 8.21 0.29
CA PRO A 119 -3.44 8.20 0.43
C PRO A 119 -2.80 9.58 0.46
N PHE A 120 -3.25 10.52 -0.37
CA PHE A 120 -2.72 11.89 -0.38
C PHE A 120 -2.98 12.61 0.95
N PHE A 121 -4.25 12.67 1.38
CA PHE A 121 -4.60 13.38 2.61
C PHE A 121 -4.10 12.70 3.88
N LEU A 122 -4.00 11.36 3.87
CA LEU A 122 -3.37 10.63 4.99
C LEU A 122 -1.89 10.98 5.09
N SER A 123 -1.18 11.01 3.95
CA SER A 123 0.23 11.43 3.90
C SER A 123 0.40 12.86 4.42
N GLN A 124 -0.46 13.79 3.99
CA GLN A 124 -0.46 15.18 4.46
C GLN A 124 -0.64 15.29 5.98
N LYS A 125 -1.63 14.59 6.54
CA LYS A 125 -1.93 14.64 7.98
C LYS A 125 -0.81 14.06 8.84
N LEU A 126 -0.10 13.05 8.32
CA LEU A 126 0.96 12.35 9.05
C LEU A 126 2.37 12.87 8.76
N ALA A 127 2.52 13.76 7.77
CA ALA A 127 3.81 14.35 7.40
C ALA A 127 4.57 14.95 8.60
N PRO A 128 3.95 15.69 9.54
CA PRO A 128 4.68 16.27 10.68
C PRO A 128 5.35 15.23 11.59
N LEU A 129 4.74 14.04 11.76
CA LEU A 129 5.33 12.95 12.54
C LEU A 129 6.46 12.25 11.76
N LEU A 130 6.26 12.03 10.46
CA LEU A 130 7.28 11.45 9.58
C LEU A 130 8.52 12.34 9.50
N THR A 131 8.35 13.66 9.36
CA THR A 131 9.45 14.65 9.35
C THR A 131 10.30 14.56 10.63
N LYS A 132 9.67 14.47 11.81
CA LYS A 132 10.40 14.34 13.09
C LYS A 132 11.28 13.09 13.15
N GLN A 133 10.95 12.05 12.41
CA GLN A 133 11.66 10.77 12.43
C GLN A 133 12.56 10.58 11.20
N GLN A 134 12.67 11.57 10.30
CA GLN A 134 13.29 11.41 8.97
C GLN A 134 12.76 10.16 8.26
N GLY A 135 11.45 10.01 8.29
CA GLY A 135 10.72 8.81 7.93
C GLY A 135 10.57 8.57 6.43
N SER A 136 9.69 7.64 6.09
CA SER A 136 9.41 7.35 4.68
C SER A 136 7.95 7.02 4.43
N ILE A 137 7.51 7.31 3.20
CA ILE A 137 6.22 6.91 2.64
C ILE A 137 6.47 5.95 1.49
N VAL A 138 5.77 4.82 1.47
CA VAL A 138 5.74 3.91 0.32
C VAL A 138 4.31 3.76 -0.16
N ASN A 139 4.07 4.12 -1.40
CA ASN A 139 2.78 3.96 -2.06
C ASN A 139 2.76 2.66 -2.85
N ILE A 140 1.68 1.88 -2.77
CA ILE A 140 1.48 0.73 -3.66
C ILE A 140 0.65 1.19 -4.85
N SER A 141 1.36 1.41 -5.98
CA SER A 141 0.74 1.72 -7.26
C SER A 141 0.37 0.45 -8.02
N ASP A 142 0.58 0.40 -9.32
CA ASP A 142 0.31 -0.76 -10.16
C ASP A 142 1.09 -0.63 -11.49
N MET A 143 1.46 -1.72 -12.14
CA MET A 143 2.07 -1.67 -13.47
C MET A 143 1.11 -1.04 -14.49
N HIS A 144 -0.21 -1.24 -14.32
CA HIS A 144 -1.25 -0.65 -15.17
C HIS A 144 -1.41 0.87 -15.02
N ALA A 145 -0.70 1.49 -14.08
CA ALA A 145 -0.54 2.95 -14.05
C ALA A 145 0.21 3.51 -15.28
N ARG A 146 1.02 2.68 -15.93
CA ARG A 146 1.77 3.02 -17.15
C ARG A 146 1.19 2.35 -18.41
N GLN A 147 0.61 1.18 -18.25
CA GLN A 147 -0.04 0.40 -19.29
C GLN A 147 -1.52 0.29 -18.93
N ALA A 148 -2.40 1.00 -19.65
CA ALA A 148 -3.80 1.01 -19.33
C ALA A 148 -4.41 -0.41 -19.33
N LEU A 149 -5.26 -0.69 -18.35
CA LEU A 149 -6.00 -1.96 -18.25
C LEU A 149 -7.38 -1.80 -18.90
N LEU A 150 -7.69 -2.66 -19.84
CA LEU A 150 -8.99 -2.66 -20.52
C LEU A 150 -10.12 -2.84 -19.48
N ASN A 151 -11.22 -2.12 -19.65
CA ASN A 151 -12.37 -2.07 -18.75
C ASN A 151 -12.09 -1.54 -17.33
N HIS A 152 -10.94 -0.89 -17.08
CA HIS A 152 -10.58 -0.31 -15.78
C HIS A 152 -10.08 1.14 -15.90
N PRO A 153 -10.73 2.04 -16.67
CA PRO A 153 -10.20 3.38 -16.91
C PRO A 153 -10.04 4.19 -15.62
N ILE A 154 -11.01 4.16 -14.70
CA ILE A 154 -10.96 4.94 -13.46
C ILE A 154 -9.81 4.46 -12.55
N TYR A 155 -9.67 3.14 -12.39
CA TYR A 155 -8.55 2.56 -11.64
C TYR A 155 -7.17 2.93 -12.23
N THR A 156 -7.04 2.83 -13.55
CA THR A 156 -5.81 3.24 -14.26
C THR A 156 -5.47 4.71 -13.99
N ILE A 157 -6.46 5.60 -14.08
CA ILE A 157 -6.30 7.05 -13.78
C ILE A 157 -5.84 7.23 -12.33
N ALA A 158 -6.48 6.56 -11.36
CA ALA A 158 -6.13 6.64 -9.96
C ALA A 158 -4.69 6.18 -9.69
N LYS A 159 -4.27 5.05 -10.28
CA LYS A 159 -2.91 4.52 -10.10
C LYS A 159 -1.85 5.35 -10.85
N ALA A 160 -2.17 5.92 -12.00
CA ALA A 160 -1.30 6.91 -12.66
C ALA A 160 -1.15 8.18 -11.81
N GLY A 161 -2.24 8.67 -11.23
CA GLY A 161 -2.23 9.75 -10.25
C GLY A 161 -1.37 9.43 -9.01
N ASN A 162 -1.40 8.18 -8.54
CA ASN A 162 -0.59 7.72 -7.41
C ASN A 162 0.92 7.80 -7.71
N ILE A 163 1.36 7.48 -8.94
CA ILE A 163 2.75 7.68 -9.37
C ILE A 163 3.11 9.18 -9.39
N ALA A 164 2.23 10.03 -9.91
CA ALA A 164 2.44 11.48 -9.93
C ALA A 164 2.49 12.05 -8.51
N MET A 165 1.58 11.61 -7.63
CA MET A 165 1.55 11.94 -6.20
C MET A 165 2.87 11.57 -5.51
N THR A 166 3.42 10.39 -5.78
CA THR A 166 4.71 9.94 -5.23
C THR A 166 5.83 10.94 -5.56
N LYS A 167 5.92 11.38 -6.81
CA LYS A 167 6.92 12.36 -7.24
C LYS A 167 6.71 13.75 -6.62
N SER A 168 5.44 14.18 -6.53
CA SER A 168 5.09 15.46 -5.93
C SER A 168 5.44 15.49 -4.44
N LEU A 169 4.96 14.50 -3.67
CA LEU A 169 5.24 14.42 -2.24
C LEU A 169 6.74 14.25 -1.94
N ALA A 170 7.50 13.57 -2.80
CA ALA A 170 8.95 13.47 -2.67
C ALA A 170 9.65 14.83 -2.74
N LYS A 171 9.15 15.77 -3.54
CA LYS A 171 9.67 17.15 -3.62
C LYS A 171 9.22 18.00 -2.45
N GLU A 172 7.96 17.88 -2.05
CA GLU A 172 7.36 18.69 -0.98
C GLU A 172 7.90 18.32 0.40
N LEU A 173 8.20 17.03 0.63
CA LEU A 173 8.60 16.51 1.94
C LEU A 173 10.11 16.29 2.09
N GLY A 174 10.87 16.41 1.01
CA GLY A 174 12.33 16.36 1.06
C GLY A 174 12.93 17.62 1.71
N PRO A 175 14.07 17.51 2.41
CA PRO A 175 14.90 16.31 2.56
C PRO A 175 14.49 15.36 3.69
N ASP A 176 13.48 15.70 4.48
CA ASP A 176 13.18 15.03 5.75
C ASP A 176 12.43 13.71 5.57
N VAL A 177 11.58 13.60 4.54
CA VAL A 177 10.79 12.39 4.29
C VAL A 177 11.02 11.89 2.88
N ARG A 178 11.39 10.62 2.74
CA ARG A 178 11.48 9.96 1.42
C ARG A 178 10.12 9.41 1.01
N VAL A 179 9.76 9.58 -0.24
CA VAL A 179 8.48 9.07 -0.77
C VAL A 179 8.76 8.28 -2.04
N ASN A 180 8.45 6.98 -2.03
CA ASN A 180 8.65 6.10 -3.16
C ASN A 180 7.39 5.25 -3.41
N SER A 181 7.37 4.52 -4.51
CA SER A 181 6.26 3.64 -4.87
C SER A 181 6.77 2.28 -5.34
N VAL A 182 6.00 1.25 -5.05
CA VAL A 182 6.11 -0.08 -5.67
C VAL A 182 4.96 -0.23 -6.65
N ALA A 183 5.25 -0.71 -7.86
CA ALA A 183 4.25 -1.03 -8.88
C ALA A 183 4.22 -2.55 -9.09
N PRO A 184 3.29 -3.27 -8.43
CA PRO A 184 3.13 -4.70 -8.63
C PRO A 184 2.68 -5.05 -10.05
N GLY A 185 3.12 -6.21 -10.53
CA GLY A 185 2.52 -6.91 -11.65
C GLY A 185 1.45 -7.91 -11.20
N ALA A 186 1.32 -9.01 -11.93
CA ALA A 186 0.44 -10.12 -11.54
C ALA A 186 1.03 -10.89 -10.35
N ILE A 187 0.40 -10.73 -9.17
CA ILE A 187 0.92 -11.29 -7.90
C ILE A 187 0.10 -12.50 -7.43
N LEU A 188 -1.22 -12.41 -7.48
CA LEU A 188 -2.13 -13.45 -7.05
C LEU A 188 -3.28 -13.54 -8.03
N TRP A 189 -3.78 -14.76 -8.24
CA TRP A 189 -5.05 -14.90 -8.94
C TRP A 189 -6.19 -14.34 -8.06
N PRO A 190 -7.20 -13.69 -8.68
CA PRO A 190 -8.48 -13.48 -8.01
C PRO A 190 -9.08 -14.82 -7.55
N GLU A 191 -9.69 -14.85 -6.36
CA GLU A 191 -10.26 -16.07 -5.77
C GLU A 191 -11.27 -16.79 -6.71
N ASN A 192 -11.91 -16.06 -7.62
CA ASN A 192 -12.86 -16.57 -8.62
C ASN A 192 -12.22 -16.95 -9.97
N GLU A 193 -10.90 -16.83 -10.12
CA GLU A 193 -10.17 -17.10 -11.38
C GLU A 193 -9.05 -18.14 -11.19
N GLU A 194 -8.97 -18.78 -10.04
CA GLU A 194 -7.93 -19.78 -9.72
C GLU A 194 -8.00 -21.02 -10.61
N ASP A 195 -9.17 -21.34 -11.18
CA ASP A 195 -9.38 -22.50 -12.04
C ASP A 195 -9.35 -22.19 -13.55
N ASP A 196 -9.24 -20.91 -13.97
CA ASP A 196 -9.22 -20.50 -15.38
C ASP A 196 -7.80 -20.60 -15.98
N LYS A 197 -7.41 -21.83 -16.36
CA LYS A 197 -6.09 -22.10 -16.95
C LYS A 197 -5.82 -21.32 -18.24
N VAL A 198 -6.82 -21.09 -19.08
CA VAL A 198 -6.64 -20.36 -20.34
C VAL A 198 -6.27 -18.91 -20.08
N LYS A 199 -6.96 -18.28 -19.12
CA LYS A 199 -6.65 -16.93 -18.70
C LYS A 199 -5.29 -16.85 -18.01
N GLN A 200 -4.97 -17.84 -17.18
CA GLN A 200 -3.68 -17.95 -16.49
C GLN A 200 -2.53 -18.04 -17.49
N ASP A 201 -2.61 -18.92 -18.46
CA ASP A 201 -1.58 -19.08 -19.50
C ASP A 201 -1.43 -17.79 -20.32
N SER A 202 -2.54 -17.12 -20.65
CA SER A 202 -2.51 -15.83 -21.36
C SER A 202 -1.83 -14.72 -20.54
N VAL A 203 -2.00 -14.69 -19.23
CA VAL A 203 -1.31 -13.72 -18.36
C VAL A 203 0.16 -14.09 -18.25
N LEU A 204 0.48 -15.36 -17.97
CA LEU A 204 1.86 -15.82 -17.77
C LEU A 204 2.71 -15.70 -19.05
N SER A 205 2.12 -15.85 -20.23
CA SER A 205 2.84 -15.65 -21.50
C SER A 205 3.39 -14.22 -21.68
N LYS A 206 2.83 -13.24 -20.96
CA LYS A 206 3.26 -11.83 -20.96
C LYS A 206 4.25 -11.50 -19.83
N VAL A 207 4.56 -12.46 -18.96
CA VAL A 207 5.50 -12.29 -17.85
C VAL A 207 6.84 -12.94 -18.23
N PRO A 208 7.89 -12.18 -18.51
CA PRO A 208 9.20 -12.74 -18.87
C PRO A 208 9.76 -13.77 -17.86
N MET A 209 9.47 -13.61 -16.57
CA MET A 209 9.87 -14.57 -15.54
C MET A 209 9.03 -15.85 -15.54
N GLY A 210 7.98 -15.98 -16.35
CA GLY A 210 7.16 -17.18 -16.52
C GLY A 210 6.37 -17.62 -15.29
N ARG A 211 6.23 -16.75 -14.29
CA ARG A 211 5.48 -17.03 -13.05
C ARG A 211 4.84 -15.77 -12.49
N LEU A 212 3.84 -15.96 -11.65
CA LEU A 212 3.35 -14.86 -10.81
C LEU A 212 4.42 -14.43 -9.80
N GLY A 213 4.36 -13.17 -9.40
CA GLY A 213 5.00 -12.72 -8.19
C GLY A 213 4.29 -13.25 -6.94
N THR A 214 4.91 -13.06 -5.80
CA THR A 214 4.35 -13.38 -4.48
C THR A 214 4.14 -12.10 -3.68
N GLU A 215 3.30 -12.16 -2.65
CA GLU A 215 3.15 -11.04 -1.71
C GLU A 215 4.50 -10.66 -1.09
N SER A 216 5.37 -11.65 -0.89
CA SER A 216 6.72 -11.45 -0.34
C SER A 216 7.62 -10.64 -1.28
N ASP A 217 7.47 -10.79 -2.60
CA ASP A 217 8.25 -10.00 -3.57
C ASP A 217 7.92 -8.51 -3.43
N ILE A 218 6.64 -8.17 -3.26
CA ILE A 218 6.17 -6.80 -3.04
C ILE A 218 6.57 -6.30 -1.66
N ALA A 219 6.33 -7.10 -0.61
CA ALA A 219 6.60 -6.71 0.77
C ALA A 219 8.08 -6.42 1.02
N LYS A 220 8.98 -7.23 0.47
CA LYS A 220 10.44 -7.02 0.57
C LYS A 220 10.88 -5.75 -0.15
N THR A 221 10.31 -5.46 -1.32
CA THR A 221 10.63 -4.23 -2.05
C THR A 221 10.12 -3.00 -1.32
N ALA A 222 8.89 -3.05 -0.78
CA ALA A 222 8.33 -1.97 0.03
C ALA A 222 9.18 -1.73 1.29
N PHE A 223 9.60 -2.79 1.98
CA PHE A 223 10.49 -2.70 3.14
C PHE A 223 11.84 -2.11 2.78
N PHE A 224 12.47 -2.56 1.69
CA PHE A 224 13.72 -2.00 1.20
C PHE A 224 13.61 -0.49 0.94
N LEU A 225 12.58 -0.05 0.24
CA LEU A 225 12.34 1.37 -0.04
C LEU A 225 12.09 2.18 1.24
N ALA A 226 11.37 1.60 2.20
CA ALA A 226 11.07 2.25 3.46
C ALA A 226 12.30 2.40 4.35
N VAL A 227 13.16 1.38 4.43
CA VAL A 227 14.17 1.26 5.49
C VAL A 227 15.60 1.37 4.98
N ASN A 228 15.91 0.74 3.83
CA ASN A 228 17.29 0.58 3.37
C ASN A 228 17.68 1.58 2.25
N ALA A 229 16.73 2.04 1.45
CA ALA A 229 16.99 2.89 0.29
C ALA A 229 17.14 4.37 0.69
N THR A 230 18.17 4.70 1.46
CA THR A 230 18.35 6.02 2.10
C THR A 230 18.58 7.17 1.13
N TYR A 231 19.00 6.89 -0.11
CA TYR A 231 19.22 7.89 -1.16
C TYR A 231 18.24 7.76 -2.33
N MET A 232 17.06 7.18 -2.08
CA MET A 232 15.98 7.05 -3.07
C MET A 232 14.74 7.80 -2.62
N THR A 233 14.27 8.73 -3.46
CA THR A 233 12.98 9.40 -3.31
C THR A 233 12.38 9.72 -4.67
N GLY A 234 11.04 9.79 -4.77
CA GLY A 234 10.31 10.04 -6.01
C GLY A 234 10.31 8.90 -7.03
N GLN A 235 10.80 7.70 -6.66
CA GLN A 235 10.94 6.58 -7.56
C GLN A 235 9.72 5.64 -7.50
N THR A 236 9.41 5.03 -8.64
CA THR A 236 8.43 3.93 -8.75
C THR A 236 9.13 2.70 -9.28
N ILE A 237 9.23 1.67 -8.46
CA ILE A 237 9.89 0.40 -8.77
C ILE A 237 8.85 -0.62 -9.22
N ALA A 238 8.96 -1.08 -10.46
CA ALA A 238 8.14 -2.18 -10.96
C ALA A 238 8.62 -3.51 -10.34
N VAL A 239 7.69 -4.29 -9.83
CA VAL A 239 7.90 -5.66 -9.31
C VAL A 239 6.87 -6.56 -10.00
N ASP A 240 7.11 -6.84 -11.26
CA ASP A 240 6.13 -7.35 -12.22
C ASP A 240 6.64 -8.51 -13.07
N GLY A 241 7.81 -9.07 -12.72
CA GLY A 241 8.43 -10.15 -13.48
C GLY A 241 8.84 -9.75 -14.91
N GLY A 242 8.96 -8.44 -15.19
CA GLY A 242 9.30 -7.89 -16.50
C GLY A 242 8.10 -7.57 -17.39
N SER A 243 6.87 -7.75 -16.92
CA SER A 243 5.65 -7.55 -17.72
C SER A 243 5.52 -6.16 -18.33
N SER A 244 5.94 -5.11 -17.61
CA SER A 244 5.88 -3.72 -18.12
C SER A 244 6.89 -3.42 -19.22
N ASN A 245 7.87 -4.30 -19.45
CA ASN A 245 8.88 -4.20 -20.51
C ASN A 245 8.61 -5.13 -21.69
N SER A 246 7.56 -5.96 -21.61
CA SER A 246 7.15 -6.83 -22.70
C SER A 246 6.42 -6.00 -23.77
N LEU A 247 6.90 -6.07 -25.01
CA LEU A 247 6.32 -5.41 -26.17
C LEU A 247 5.06 -6.17 -26.67
#